data_3008c78b36065b298eddfd79d1e079bf
#
_entry.id   3008c78b36065b298eddfd79d1e079bf
#
_cell.length_a   1.000
_cell.length_b   1.000
_cell.length_c   1.000
_cell.angle_alpha   90.00
_cell.angle_beta   90.00
_cell.angle_gamma   90.00
#
_symmetry.space_group_name_H-M   'P 1'
#
loop_
_entity.id
_entity.type
_entity.pdbx_description
1 polymer ?
#
loop_
_entity_poly.entity_id
_entity_poly.type
_entity_poly.pdbx_seq_one_letter_code
_entity_poly.pdbx_strand_id
1 'polypeptide(L)'
;MRKITLAELRRMAINSKVDIWEKAQSLGRDVKLYLHWTAGRYDQKFDDYHINIDGNGDIWCSTDDLSEVLAHTWKRNTGAIGIGLCACYNAQTTNLGDFAPTKKQIEVMA
;
A
#
# COMPACT_ATOMS: atom_id res chain seq x y z
N MET A 1 5.52 -5.78 11.41
CA MET A 1 5.52 -5.61 9.94
C MET A 1 6.59 -6.49 9.33
N ARG A 2 6.30 -7.13 8.23
CA ARG A 2 7.15 -8.18 7.66
C ARG A 2 7.60 -7.82 6.24
N LYS A 3 8.90 -7.95 5.97
CA LYS A 3 9.45 -7.80 4.61
C LYS A 3 9.11 -9.03 3.79
N ILE A 4 8.63 -8.82 2.57
CA ILE A 4 8.22 -9.91 1.67
C ILE A 4 8.83 -9.75 0.27
N THR A 5 8.85 -10.84 -0.47
CA THR A 5 9.24 -10.83 -1.88
C THR A 5 8.02 -10.53 -2.77
N LEU A 6 8.27 -10.20 -4.02
CA LEU A 6 7.20 -10.02 -5.00
C LEU A 6 6.41 -11.32 -5.22
N ALA A 7 7.08 -12.47 -5.18
CA ALA A 7 6.42 -13.77 -5.28
C ALA A 7 5.48 -14.03 -4.11
N GLU A 8 5.89 -13.66 -2.89
CA GLU A 8 5.04 -13.77 -1.70
C GLU A 8 3.83 -12.84 -1.79
N LEU A 9 4.01 -11.61 -2.26
CA LEU A 9 2.92 -10.67 -2.47
C LEU A 9 1.90 -11.22 -3.47
N ARG A 10 2.38 -11.81 -4.57
CA ARG A 10 1.51 -12.42 -5.58
C ARG A 10 0.69 -13.55 -5.00
N ARG A 11 1.29 -14.38 -4.15
CA ARG A 11 0.58 -15.47 -3.45
C ARG A 11 -0.47 -14.92 -2.48
N MET A 12 -0.13 -13.87 -1.73
CA MET A 12 -1.08 -13.21 -0.84
C MET A 12 -2.28 -12.65 -1.62
N ALA A 13 -2.05 -12.06 -2.77
CA ALA A 13 -3.11 -11.53 -3.63
C ALA A 13 -4.04 -12.65 -4.10
N ILE A 14 -3.49 -13.79 -4.53
CA ILE A 14 -4.28 -14.94 -4.95
C ILE A 14 -5.12 -15.48 -3.79
N ASN A 15 -4.53 -15.61 -2.61
CA ASN A 15 -5.21 -16.15 -1.43
C ASN A 15 -6.31 -15.23 -0.91
N SER A 16 -6.20 -13.93 -1.14
CA SER A 16 -7.17 -12.93 -0.66
C SER A 16 -8.25 -12.61 -1.68
N LYS A 17 -8.14 -13.10 -2.91
CA LYS A 17 -8.97 -12.68 -4.05
C LYS A 17 -10.47 -12.82 -3.79
N VAL A 18 -10.92 -13.97 -3.32
CA VAL A 18 -12.35 -14.23 -3.08
C VAL A 18 -12.85 -13.37 -1.93
N ASP A 19 -12.12 -13.31 -0.83
CA ASP A 19 -12.54 -12.60 0.37
C ASP A 19 -12.66 -11.09 0.12
N ILE A 20 -11.68 -10.49 -0.57
CA ILE A 20 -11.74 -9.06 -0.85
C ILE A 20 -12.85 -8.73 -1.85
N TRP A 21 -13.08 -9.61 -2.84
CA TRP A 21 -14.16 -9.44 -3.80
C TRP A 21 -15.52 -9.47 -3.10
N GLU A 22 -15.74 -10.42 -2.20
CA GLU A 22 -16.98 -10.51 -1.41
C GLU A 22 -17.21 -9.26 -0.56
N LYS A 23 -16.17 -8.77 0.11
CA LYS A 23 -16.25 -7.53 0.90
C LYS A 23 -16.62 -6.33 0.04
N ALA A 24 -16.04 -6.19 -1.13
CA ALA A 24 -16.37 -5.11 -2.06
C ALA A 24 -17.82 -5.22 -2.55
N GLN A 25 -18.25 -6.41 -2.95
CA GLN A 25 -19.60 -6.65 -3.46
C GLN A 25 -20.67 -6.41 -2.41
N SER A 26 -20.38 -6.65 -1.13
CA SER A 26 -21.33 -6.38 -0.04
C SER A 26 -21.75 -4.90 0.03
N LEU A 27 -20.92 -4.00 -0.51
CA LEU A 27 -21.17 -2.57 -0.60
C LEU A 27 -21.48 -2.10 -2.03
N GLY A 28 -21.69 -3.03 -2.97
CA GLY A 28 -21.92 -2.70 -4.37
C GLY A 28 -20.71 -2.08 -5.06
N ARG A 29 -19.49 -2.43 -4.64
CA ARG A 29 -18.24 -1.89 -5.19
C ARG A 29 -17.43 -2.97 -5.89
N ASP A 30 -16.56 -2.51 -6.80
CA ASP A 30 -15.47 -3.33 -7.31
C ASP A 30 -14.27 -3.26 -6.35
N VAL A 31 -13.41 -4.27 -6.39
CA VAL A 31 -12.14 -4.25 -5.67
C VAL A 31 -11.27 -3.12 -6.23
N LYS A 32 -10.71 -2.30 -5.35
CA LYS A 32 -9.87 -1.15 -5.70
C LYS A 32 -8.48 -1.31 -5.13
N LEU A 33 -7.51 -0.79 -5.86
CA LEU A 33 -6.14 -0.62 -5.41
C LEU A 33 -5.88 0.89 -5.31
N TYR A 34 -5.57 1.36 -4.11
CA TYR A 34 -5.24 2.76 -3.89
C TYR A 34 -3.75 2.92 -3.65
N LEU A 35 -3.14 3.78 -4.45
CA LEU A 35 -1.72 4.09 -4.33
C LEU A 35 -1.58 5.39 -3.56
N HIS A 36 -0.73 5.36 -2.53
CA HIS A 36 -0.49 6.49 -1.63
C HIS A 36 0.99 6.79 -1.53
N TRP A 37 1.32 7.96 -1.06
CA TRP A 37 2.61 8.21 -0.41
C TRP A 37 2.34 8.45 1.07
N THR A 38 3.28 8.05 1.93
CA THR A 38 3.06 8.09 3.38
C THR A 38 3.22 9.49 3.96
N ALA A 39 3.84 10.41 3.23
CA ALA A 39 4.31 11.70 3.70
C ALA A 39 5.37 11.54 4.82
N GLY A 40 5.98 10.38 4.93
CA GLY A 40 7.05 10.07 5.87
C GLY A 40 8.40 9.99 5.18
N ARG A 41 9.39 9.53 5.94
CA ARG A 41 10.74 9.26 5.43
C ARG A 41 10.81 7.88 4.80
N TYR A 42 11.92 7.57 4.11
CA TYR A 42 12.08 6.34 3.35
C TYR A 42 11.97 5.05 4.16
N ASP A 43 12.25 5.11 5.46
CA ASP A 43 12.22 3.97 6.38
C ASP A 43 11.00 3.97 7.30
N GLN A 44 10.13 4.95 7.19
CA GLN A 44 8.91 5.04 7.99
C GLN A 44 7.77 4.29 7.31
N LYS A 45 7.32 3.21 7.95
CA LYS A 45 6.23 2.36 7.48
C LYS A 45 5.01 2.54 8.38
N PHE A 46 3.81 2.39 7.82
CA PHE A 46 2.57 2.64 8.55
C PHE A 46 1.60 1.47 8.39
N ASP A 47 0.96 1.07 9.49
CA ASP A 47 0.00 -0.02 9.51
C ASP A 47 -1.33 0.30 8.83
N ASP A 48 -1.56 1.57 8.47
CA ASP A 48 -2.76 1.99 7.72
C ASP A 48 -2.79 1.45 6.30
N TYR A 49 -1.64 1.07 5.74
CA TYR A 49 -1.51 0.49 4.42
C TYR A 49 -1.26 -1.02 4.51
N HIS A 50 -1.83 -1.78 3.60
CA HIS A 50 -1.55 -3.23 3.51
C HIS A 50 -0.09 -3.48 3.14
N ILE A 51 0.42 -2.66 2.23
CA ILE A 51 1.78 -2.74 1.70
C ILE A 51 2.47 -1.39 1.83
N ASN A 52 3.71 -1.40 2.28
CA ASN A 52 4.59 -0.24 2.27
C ASN A 52 5.82 -0.57 1.42
N ILE A 53 6.24 0.36 0.56
CA ILE A 53 7.44 0.23 -0.26
C ILE A 53 8.44 1.27 0.24
N ASP A 54 9.56 0.80 0.82
CA ASP A 54 10.56 1.70 1.38
C ASP A 54 11.45 2.35 0.31
N GLY A 55 12.36 3.23 0.73
CA GLY A 55 13.24 3.96 -0.19
C GLY A 55 14.15 3.06 -1.02
N ASN A 56 14.43 1.84 -0.58
CA ASN A 56 15.22 0.86 -1.31
C ASN A 56 14.40 0.03 -2.30
N GLY A 57 13.08 0.21 -2.32
CA GLY A 57 12.17 -0.60 -3.12
C GLY A 57 11.79 -1.91 -2.46
N ASP A 58 12.12 -2.12 -1.19
CA ASP A 58 11.72 -3.31 -0.45
C ASP A 58 10.25 -3.24 -0.08
N ILE A 59 9.58 -4.38 -0.14
CA ILE A 59 8.14 -4.52 0.08
C ILE A 59 7.90 -5.02 1.51
N TRP A 60 7.10 -4.29 2.27
CA TRP A 60 6.73 -4.62 3.64
C TRP A 60 5.22 -4.77 3.76
N CYS A 61 4.75 -5.87 4.34
CA CYS A 61 3.33 -6.06 4.61
C CYS A 61 3.02 -5.82 6.09
N SER A 62 1.92 -5.13 6.35
CA SER A 62 1.40 -4.89 7.71
C SER A 62 0.36 -5.93 8.11
N THR A 63 -0.08 -6.76 7.17
CA THR A 63 -1.06 -7.82 7.38
C THR A 63 -0.70 -9.02 6.53
N ASP A 64 -1.13 -10.21 6.95
CA ASP A 64 -1.01 -11.44 6.15
C ASP A 64 -2.22 -11.66 5.24
N ASP A 65 -3.28 -10.86 5.40
CA ASP A 65 -4.51 -10.96 4.63
C ASP A 65 -4.82 -9.62 3.95
N LEU A 66 -4.67 -9.56 2.63
CA LEU A 66 -4.94 -8.34 1.86
C LEU A 66 -6.42 -7.96 1.82
N SER A 67 -7.32 -8.86 2.22
CA SER A 67 -8.74 -8.54 2.32
C SER A 67 -9.10 -7.82 3.63
N GLU A 68 -8.16 -7.71 4.57
CA GLU A 68 -8.37 -6.99 5.82
C GLU A 68 -8.69 -5.51 5.53
N VAL A 69 -9.67 -4.96 6.27
CA VAL A 69 -10.06 -3.55 6.12
C VAL A 69 -9.13 -2.68 6.97
N LEU A 70 -8.30 -1.88 6.31
CA LEU A 70 -7.38 -0.94 6.95
C LEU A 70 -7.78 0.50 6.64
N ALA A 71 -7.48 1.41 7.57
CA ALA A 71 -7.91 2.80 7.50
C ALA A 71 -6.97 3.68 6.65
N HIS A 72 -6.85 3.39 5.35
CA HIS A 72 -5.96 4.12 4.44
C HIS A 72 -6.65 5.19 3.58
N THR A 73 -7.99 5.20 3.55
CA THR A 73 -8.78 6.21 2.82
C THR A 73 -10.00 6.63 3.64
N TRP A 74 -10.65 7.71 3.21
CA TRP A 74 -11.93 8.13 3.77
C TRP A 74 -13.07 7.40 3.07
N LYS A 75 -13.85 6.61 3.85
CA LYS A 75 -15.06 5.90 3.38
C LYS A 75 -14.86 4.93 2.21
N ARG A 76 -13.62 4.49 1.93
CA ARG A 76 -13.33 3.61 0.81
C ARG A 76 -12.41 2.45 1.17
N ASN A 77 -12.33 2.12 2.47
CA ASN A 77 -11.39 1.10 2.95
C ASN A 77 -11.85 -0.32 2.65
N THR A 78 -13.17 -0.60 2.74
CA THR A 78 -13.71 -1.94 2.53
C THR A 78 -13.59 -2.37 1.08
N GLY A 79 -13.02 -3.55 0.83
CA GLY A 79 -12.82 -4.06 -0.52
C GLY A 79 -11.69 -3.37 -1.28
N ALA A 80 -10.80 -2.69 -0.58
CA ALA A 80 -9.70 -1.95 -1.18
C ALA A 80 -8.36 -2.33 -0.53
N ILE A 81 -7.30 -2.30 -1.33
CA ILE A 81 -5.92 -2.53 -0.89
C ILE A 81 -5.17 -1.19 -0.97
N GLY A 82 -4.53 -0.79 0.11
CA GLY A 82 -3.70 0.41 0.15
C GLY A 82 -2.22 0.06 0.04
N ILE A 83 -1.54 0.70 -0.91
CA ILE A 83 -0.09 0.60 -1.07
C ILE A 83 0.51 1.99 -0.83
N GLY A 84 1.39 2.12 0.16
CA GLY A 84 2.07 3.36 0.49
C GLY A 84 3.53 3.37 0.04
N LEU A 85 3.94 4.40 -0.70
CA LEU A 85 5.36 4.70 -0.89
C LEU A 85 5.86 5.43 0.34
N CYS A 86 6.91 4.94 0.98
CA CYS A 86 7.55 5.60 2.13
C CYS A 86 8.37 6.78 1.62
N ALA A 87 7.71 7.91 1.46
CA ALA A 87 8.29 9.09 0.80
C ALA A 87 7.50 10.35 1.13
N CYS A 88 7.99 11.47 0.63
CA CYS A 88 7.32 12.76 0.64
C CYS A 88 7.23 13.43 2.01
N TYR A 89 8.14 13.11 2.94
CA TYR A 89 8.24 13.85 4.20
C TYR A 89 8.49 15.34 3.90
N ASN A 90 7.68 16.20 4.51
CA ASN A 90 7.72 17.66 4.28
C ASN A 90 7.51 18.11 2.83
N ALA A 91 6.89 17.27 1.99
CA ALA A 91 6.56 17.67 0.62
C ALA A 91 5.54 18.81 0.61
N GLN A 92 5.70 19.71 -0.35
CA GLN A 92 4.79 20.81 -0.59
C GLN A 92 4.28 20.76 -2.03
N THR A 93 3.29 21.59 -2.36
CA THR A 93 2.61 21.58 -3.67
C THR A 93 3.58 21.66 -4.85
N THR A 94 4.66 22.45 -4.71
CA THR A 94 5.64 22.69 -5.79
C THR A 94 6.98 22.01 -5.56
N ASN A 95 7.15 21.30 -4.42
CA ASN A 95 8.42 20.68 -4.04
C ASN A 95 8.17 19.40 -3.24
N LEU A 96 8.64 18.26 -3.73
CA LEU A 96 8.50 16.99 -3.07
C LEU A 96 9.45 16.80 -1.87
N GLY A 97 10.35 17.76 -1.62
CA GLY A 97 11.27 17.73 -0.49
C GLY A 97 12.43 16.76 -0.68
N ASP A 98 13.16 16.49 0.42
CA ASP A 98 14.34 15.63 0.42
C ASP A 98 13.99 14.15 0.27
N PHE A 99 12.74 13.78 0.46
CA PHE A 99 12.25 12.40 0.45
C PHE A 99 11.30 12.13 -0.73
N ALA A 100 11.58 12.72 -1.89
CA ALA A 100 10.82 12.42 -3.10
C ALA A 100 10.85 10.91 -3.40
N PRO A 101 9.80 10.36 -4.05
CA PRO A 101 9.78 8.93 -4.40
C PRO A 101 11.03 8.54 -5.19
N THR A 102 11.69 7.45 -4.79
CA THR A 102 12.89 6.97 -5.47
C THR A 102 12.50 6.24 -6.75
N LYS A 103 13.47 6.13 -7.67
CA LYS A 103 13.28 5.36 -8.90
C LYS A 103 12.89 3.91 -8.61
N LYS A 104 13.53 3.28 -7.62
CA LYS A 104 13.22 1.90 -7.20
C LYS A 104 11.80 1.77 -6.65
N GLN A 105 11.34 2.74 -5.85
CA GLN A 105 9.97 2.74 -5.35
C GLN A 105 8.96 2.77 -6.50
N ILE A 106 9.17 3.64 -7.47
CA ILE A 106 8.28 3.78 -8.62
C ILE A 106 8.29 2.50 -9.46
N GLU A 107 9.45 1.91 -9.71
CA GLU A 107 9.58 0.66 -10.46
C GLU A 107 8.86 -0.50 -9.78
N VAL A 108 8.98 -0.63 -8.46
CA VAL A 108 8.33 -1.70 -7.68
C VAL A 108 6.82 -1.50 -7.62
N MET A 109 6.35 -0.26 -7.47
CA MET A 109 4.91 0.02 -7.41
C MET A 109 4.21 -0.23 -8.76
N ALA A 110 4.92 -0.07 -9.85
CA ALA A 110 4.36 -0.22 -11.19
C ALA A 110 3.94 -1.67 -11.56
#